data_78ca52eed06ff6b04377d0b4c83bedac
#
_entry.id   78ca52eed06ff6b04377d0b4c83bedac
#
_cell.length_a   1.000
_cell.length_b   1.000
_cell.length_c   1.000
_cell.angle_alpha   90.00
_cell.angle_beta   90.00
_cell.angle_gamma   90.00
#
_symmetry.space_group_name_H-M   'P 1'
#
loop_
_entity.id
_entity.type
_entity.pdbx_description
1 polymer ?
#
loop_
_entity_poly.entity_id
_entity_poly.type
_entity_poly.pdbx_seq_one_letter_code
_entity_poly.pdbx_strand_id
1 'polypeptide(L)'
;MFASNTTHPHNARMIREPATPTLFQRRIYGTVGLTVLIAAYLLVGLTVHDPWRGDDARYFGPVLSILQGESALFPMLAGEPLTDYPPLYYWVAAVFAALAGDLLTAHGAARLASALFVAIAIFFTARAAESLHGRSSRTPAALLALGTLGLVLHAHETQPLLAVFAMLALTLSGLAELPRRPLAGGVTAGLGSGLAFLAGGLGGLLITAPLMMLALLSAECRQPRASGGLLAGLCLMLAVSGAWPLALHLNAPELLNLWLGAEWLRLSAAALAVAETPRLLELVGWFLWPLWPVALWGLWRARRHLSSLPALLPVLSLALGLGWVVLSGDLSQANMLALIPGAALLAAVGVVQLRRGAASAFDWFALMSLAVFGILVWLAWSAQAFEWPPGLARHVERNAPDFVLPQEQYRLIAGVAITALWILLVARLPRSISRAPANWAIGLVMLWSLAVVLLMPWFDHGRSYRGVVQSLDIAVQGERSERPLSCIATTGLSDAMRTSMDYYAGLRAERIVAGSTPCPLLLVQLERREGAVELAPEWETVWEFRRGAGKRQENFRLLRRRE
;
A
#
# COMPACT_ATOMS: atom_id res chain seq x y z
N MET A 1 43.75 -73.78 -12.80
CA MET A 1 42.91 -73.37 -13.96
C MET A 1 42.42 -71.96 -13.66
N PHE A 2 42.76 -71.04 -14.51
CA PHE A 2 42.60 -69.61 -14.36
C PHE A 2 41.16 -69.15 -14.49
N ALA A 3 40.69 -68.20 -13.61
CA ALA A 3 39.50 -67.40 -13.83
C ALA A 3 39.90 -65.92 -13.63
N SER A 4 39.91 -65.18 -14.72
CA SER A 4 40.20 -63.79 -14.83
C SER A 4 39.03 -62.93 -14.32
N ASN A 5 39.26 -62.16 -13.29
CA ASN A 5 38.34 -61.12 -12.82
C ASN A 5 38.63 -59.80 -13.57
N THR A 6 37.77 -59.45 -14.52
CA THR A 6 37.73 -58.14 -15.14
C THR A 6 36.86 -57.21 -14.31
N THR A 7 37.44 -56.35 -13.49
CA THR A 7 36.79 -55.25 -12.79
C THR A 7 36.54 -54.13 -13.78
N HIS A 8 35.25 -53.85 -14.10
CA HIS A 8 34.83 -52.65 -14.77
C HIS A 8 34.99 -51.43 -13.82
N PRO A 9 35.61 -50.32 -14.25
CA PRO A 9 35.63 -49.10 -13.44
C PRO A 9 34.22 -48.45 -13.44
N HIS A 10 33.56 -48.48 -12.30
CA HIS A 10 32.39 -47.64 -12.05
C HIS A 10 32.77 -46.19 -12.25
N ASN A 11 32.18 -45.55 -13.25
CA ASN A 11 32.14 -44.12 -13.43
C ASN A 11 31.51 -43.45 -12.19
N ALA A 12 32.30 -43.14 -11.22
CA ALA A 12 31.94 -42.21 -10.15
C ALA A 12 31.73 -40.83 -10.80
N ARG A 13 30.48 -40.51 -11.15
CA ARG A 13 30.10 -39.12 -11.40
C ARG A 13 30.46 -38.33 -10.16
N MET A 14 31.55 -37.59 -10.20
CA MET A 14 31.87 -36.61 -9.22
C MET A 14 30.69 -35.66 -9.11
N ILE A 15 29.93 -35.79 -8.04
CA ILE A 15 28.99 -34.77 -7.62
C ILE A 15 29.85 -33.57 -7.30
N ARG A 16 29.96 -32.61 -8.24
CA ARG A 16 30.56 -31.31 -7.96
C ARG A 16 29.81 -30.74 -6.76
N GLU A 17 30.49 -30.67 -5.62
CA GLU A 17 29.98 -29.88 -4.49
C GLU A 17 29.64 -28.51 -5.01
N PRO A 18 28.46 -27.95 -4.65
CA PRO A 18 28.09 -26.62 -5.06
C PRO A 18 29.17 -25.67 -4.53
N ALA A 19 29.86 -24.98 -5.46
CA ALA A 19 30.90 -24.02 -5.11
C ALA A 19 30.40 -23.09 -4.00
N THR A 20 31.12 -23.05 -2.88
CA THR A 20 30.79 -22.15 -1.78
C THR A 20 30.76 -20.72 -2.32
N PRO A 21 29.66 -19.98 -2.14
CA PRO A 21 29.54 -18.64 -2.69
C PRO A 21 30.67 -17.77 -2.16
N THR A 22 31.34 -17.04 -3.07
CA THR A 22 32.41 -16.11 -2.70
C THR A 22 31.91 -15.06 -1.70
N LEU A 23 32.80 -14.44 -0.89
CA LEU A 23 32.41 -13.36 0.03
C LEU A 23 31.70 -12.22 -0.67
N PHE A 24 32.05 -11.92 -1.93
CA PHE A 24 31.40 -10.96 -2.79
C PHE A 24 29.96 -11.38 -3.13
N GLN A 25 29.74 -12.64 -3.51
CA GLN A 25 28.40 -13.17 -3.77
C GLN A 25 27.55 -13.18 -2.49
N ARG A 26 28.10 -13.51 -1.33
CA ARG A 26 27.40 -13.44 -0.04
C ARG A 26 27.00 -12.01 0.34
N ARG A 27 27.80 -10.99 0.00
CA ARG A 27 27.46 -9.59 0.26
C ARG A 27 26.42 -9.04 -0.69
N ILE A 28 26.54 -9.25 -2.00
CA ILE A 28 25.59 -8.71 -3.01
C ILE A 28 24.24 -9.40 -2.90
N TYR A 29 24.18 -10.71 -2.72
CA TYR A 29 22.93 -11.47 -2.60
C TYR A 29 22.44 -11.66 -1.15
N GLY A 30 23.15 -11.07 -0.18
CA GLY A 30 22.81 -11.04 1.23
C GLY A 30 22.05 -9.78 1.65
N THR A 31 22.39 -9.28 2.83
CA THR A 31 21.70 -8.12 3.44
C THR A 31 21.78 -6.86 2.58
N VAL A 32 22.95 -6.56 1.99
CA VAL A 32 23.14 -5.37 1.14
C VAL A 32 22.25 -5.42 -0.09
N GLY A 33 22.23 -6.53 -0.82
CA GLY A 33 21.38 -6.67 -2.02
C GLY A 33 19.89 -6.57 -1.69
N LEU A 34 19.46 -7.16 -0.58
CA LEU A 34 18.08 -7.02 -0.10
C LEU A 34 17.75 -5.56 0.26
N THR A 35 18.65 -4.86 0.95
CA THR A 35 18.43 -3.44 1.30
C THR A 35 18.35 -2.57 0.04
N VAL A 36 19.24 -2.78 -0.94
CA VAL A 36 19.20 -2.06 -2.22
C VAL A 36 17.91 -2.36 -2.99
N LEU A 37 17.46 -3.61 -3.00
CA LEU A 37 16.20 -4.00 -3.66
C LEU A 37 14.99 -3.32 -3.00
N ILE A 38 14.95 -3.30 -1.66
CA ILE A 38 13.89 -2.62 -0.92
C ILE A 38 13.95 -1.11 -1.19
N ALA A 39 15.13 -0.49 -1.15
CA ALA A 39 15.29 0.94 -1.45
C ALA A 39 14.86 1.27 -2.89
N ALA A 40 15.25 0.47 -3.87
CA ALA A 40 14.82 0.65 -5.26
C ALA A 40 13.29 0.53 -5.40
N TYR A 41 12.70 -0.47 -4.75
CA TYR A 41 11.24 -0.63 -4.74
C TYR A 41 10.53 0.58 -4.15
N LEU A 42 10.99 1.10 -3.01
CA LEU A 42 10.32 2.17 -2.27
C LEU A 42 10.51 3.55 -2.89
N LEU A 43 11.68 3.82 -3.48
CA LEU A 43 12.01 5.17 -3.92
C LEU A 43 11.70 5.43 -5.40
N VAL A 44 11.73 4.38 -6.25
CA VAL A 44 11.44 4.57 -7.67
C VAL A 44 9.96 4.83 -7.89
N GLY A 45 9.63 5.99 -8.42
CA GLY A 45 8.25 6.41 -8.69
C GLY A 45 7.54 7.10 -7.54
N LEU A 46 8.14 7.17 -6.33
CA LEU A 46 7.48 7.69 -5.14
C LEU A 46 7.11 9.17 -5.24
N THR A 47 7.99 10.00 -5.81
CA THR A 47 7.89 11.47 -5.77
C THR A 47 7.63 12.12 -7.13
N VAL A 48 7.51 11.32 -8.20
CA VAL A 48 7.53 11.83 -9.59
C VAL A 48 6.14 12.04 -10.21
N HIS A 49 5.08 11.72 -9.49
CA HIS A 49 3.71 11.86 -10.00
C HIS A 49 2.85 12.76 -9.10
N ASP A 50 1.80 13.33 -9.67
CA ASP A 50 0.81 14.15 -8.97
C ASP A 50 0.02 13.35 -7.91
N PRO A 51 -0.70 13.99 -6.99
CA PRO A 51 -1.72 13.30 -6.19
C PRO A 51 -2.77 12.66 -7.10
N TRP A 52 -2.83 11.32 -7.09
CA TRP A 52 -3.77 10.60 -7.92
C TRP A 52 -5.17 10.59 -7.32
N ARG A 53 -6.18 10.68 -8.19
CA ARG A 53 -7.57 10.55 -7.78
C ARG A 53 -7.79 9.27 -6.98
N GLY A 54 -8.61 9.33 -5.95
CA GLY A 54 -8.84 8.26 -4.99
C GLY A 54 -8.07 8.50 -3.70
N ASP A 55 -7.55 7.44 -3.12
CA ASP A 55 -6.96 7.45 -1.78
C ASP A 55 -5.74 8.38 -1.68
N ASP A 56 -4.89 8.42 -2.69
CA ASP A 56 -3.65 9.19 -2.67
C ASP A 56 -3.90 10.71 -2.49
N ALA A 57 -4.79 11.30 -3.29
CA ALA A 57 -5.16 12.70 -3.12
C ALA A 57 -6.02 12.92 -1.87
N ARG A 58 -6.96 12.00 -1.56
CA ARG A 58 -7.81 12.08 -0.38
C ARG A 58 -6.99 12.16 0.90
N TYR A 59 -6.05 11.23 1.10
CA TYR A 59 -5.27 11.17 2.34
C TYR A 59 -4.09 12.14 2.37
N PHE A 60 -3.79 12.80 1.25
CA PHE A 60 -2.90 13.96 1.25
C PHE A 60 -3.60 15.21 1.83
N GLY A 61 -4.94 15.31 1.78
CA GLY A 61 -5.70 16.44 2.33
C GLY A 61 -5.36 16.77 3.80
N PRO A 62 -5.43 15.80 4.73
CA PRO A 62 -5.03 16.05 6.12
C PRO A 62 -3.57 16.46 6.30
N VAL A 63 -2.66 15.98 5.45
CA VAL A 63 -1.26 16.42 5.48
C VAL A 63 -1.16 17.89 5.08
N LEU A 64 -1.88 18.26 4.00
CA LEU A 64 -1.95 19.65 3.53
C LEU A 64 -2.53 20.59 4.60
N SER A 65 -3.62 20.21 5.27
CA SER A 65 -4.22 20.98 6.36
C SER A 65 -3.25 21.20 7.52
N ILE A 66 -2.44 20.21 7.91
CA ILE A 66 -1.40 20.36 8.92
C ILE A 66 -0.34 21.38 8.46
N LEU A 67 0.10 21.32 7.20
CA LEU A 67 1.08 22.24 6.63
C LEU A 67 0.56 23.68 6.53
N GLN A 68 -0.74 23.85 6.35
CA GLN A 68 -1.43 25.16 6.33
C GLN A 68 -1.67 25.73 7.74
N GLY A 69 -1.26 25.01 8.80
CA GLY A 69 -1.39 25.46 10.19
C GLY A 69 -2.78 25.25 10.80
N GLU A 70 -3.60 24.37 10.21
CA GLU A 70 -4.87 23.92 10.78
C GLU A 70 -4.63 22.96 11.96
N SER A 71 -5.61 22.14 12.31
CA SER A 71 -5.46 21.19 13.41
C SER A 71 -4.53 20.02 13.09
N ALA A 72 -3.49 19.83 13.92
CA ALA A 72 -2.70 18.59 13.92
C ALA A 72 -3.33 17.51 14.83
N LEU A 73 -4.26 17.87 15.71
CA LEU A 73 -4.88 16.95 16.65
C LEU A 73 -5.91 16.02 15.98
N PHE A 74 -6.66 16.57 15.03
CA PHE A 74 -7.67 15.84 14.27
C PHE A 74 -7.45 16.01 12.77
N PRO A 75 -7.53 14.94 11.96
CA PRO A 75 -7.37 15.04 10.51
C PRO A 75 -8.46 15.90 9.88
N MET A 76 -8.05 16.93 9.13
CA MET A 76 -8.94 17.83 8.41
C MET A 76 -8.71 17.72 6.91
N LEU A 77 -9.73 17.90 6.09
CA LEU A 77 -9.65 17.92 4.63
C LEU A 77 -10.43 19.12 4.11
N ALA A 78 -9.74 20.08 3.51
CA ALA A 78 -10.33 21.30 2.97
C ALA A 78 -11.31 21.98 3.96
N GLY A 79 -10.91 22.10 5.22
CA GLY A 79 -11.68 22.72 6.30
C GLY A 79 -12.71 21.85 7.01
N GLU A 80 -12.91 20.59 6.58
CA GLU A 80 -13.87 19.66 7.20
C GLU A 80 -13.16 18.51 7.92
N PRO A 81 -13.72 17.98 9.03
CA PRO A 81 -13.17 16.81 9.72
C PRO A 81 -13.20 15.54 8.84
N LEU A 82 -12.07 14.82 8.76
CA LEU A 82 -11.97 13.51 8.12
C LEU A 82 -11.87 12.41 9.19
N THR A 83 -12.91 11.58 9.29
CA THR A 83 -13.04 10.58 10.37
C THR A 83 -12.48 9.20 10.00
N ASP A 84 -11.84 9.05 8.84
CA ASP A 84 -11.42 7.75 8.31
C ASP A 84 -10.39 7.06 9.20
N TYR A 85 -9.29 7.76 9.49
CA TYR A 85 -8.17 7.22 10.24
C TYR A 85 -7.62 8.23 11.25
N PRO A 86 -7.13 7.77 12.43
CA PRO A 86 -6.40 8.60 13.39
C PRO A 86 -5.09 9.17 12.82
N PRO A 87 -4.42 10.10 13.53
CA PRO A 87 -3.46 11.00 12.93
C PRO A 87 -2.04 10.46 12.68
N LEU A 88 -1.67 9.26 13.13
CA LEU A 88 -0.28 8.78 13.10
C LEU A 88 0.39 8.92 11.72
N TYR A 89 -0.28 8.45 10.67
CA TYR A 89 0.26 8.53 9.32
C TYR A 89 0.44 9.99 8.87
N TYR A 90 -0.56 10.83 9.12
CA TYR A 90 -0.59 12.23 8.70
C TYR A 90 0.48 13.04 9.41
N TRP A 91 0.73 12.79 10.70
CA TRP A 91 1.84 13.43 11.44
C TRP A 91 3.20 13.12 10.80
N VAL A 92 3.46 11.84 10.53
CA VAL A 92 4.74 11.43 9.92
C VAL A 92 4.87 12.01 8.51
N ALA A 93 3.80 11.99 7.72
CA ALA A 93 3.78 12.54 6.37
C ALA A 93 3.98 14.07 6.35
N ALA A 94 3.35 14.80 7.30
CA ALA A 94 3.53 16.24 7.44
C ALA A 94 4.96 16.61 7.84
N VAL A 95 5.60 15.81 8.72
CA VAL A 95 7.01 16.02 9.09
C VAL A 95 7.91 15.87 7.86
N PHE A 96 7.73 14.82 7.04
CA PHE A 96 8.49 14.68 5.80
C PHE A 96 8.23 15.82 4.82
N ALA A 97 6.96 16.22 4.65
CA ALA A 97 6.60 17.33 3.77
C ALA A 97 7.20 18.66 4.23
N ALA A 98 7.23 18.90 5.54
CA ALA A 98 7.86 20.11 6.10
C ALA A 98 9.40 20.09 5.96
N LEU A 99 10.05 18.94 6.12
CA LEU A 99 11.52 18.85 6.06
C LEU A 99 12.07 18.79 4.63
N ALA A 100 11.34 18.24 3.69
CA ALA A 100 11.79 18.04 2.31
C ALA A 100 11.06 18.94 1.29
N GLY A 101 10.17 19.83 1.73
CA GLY A 101 9.35 20.67 0.86
C GLY A 101 10.14 21.63 -0.04
N ASP A 102 11.38 21.96 0.31
CA ASP A 102 12.28 22.77 -0.52
C ASP A 102 12.91 21.96 -1.68
N LEU A 103 12.99 20.63 -1.54
CA LEU A 103 13.63 19.74 -2.50
C LEU A 103 12.60 18.97 -3.36
N LEU A 104 11.43 18.71 -2.81
CA LEU A 104 10.38 17.91 -3.39
C LEU A 104 9.04 18.66 -3.34
N THR A 105 8.10 18.27 -4.18
CA THR A 105 6.72 18.74 -4.01
C THR A 105 6.17 18.25 -2.66
N ALA A 106 5.30 19.04 -2.02
CA ALA A 106 4.76 18.70 -0.70
C ALA A 106 4.14 17.29 -0.63
N HIS A 107 3.35 16.91 -1.65
CA HIS A 107 2.77 15.56 -1.72
C HIS A 107 3.82 14.47 -2.00
N GLY A 108 4.83 14.75 -2.83
CA GLY A 108 5.94 13.82 -3.07
C GLY A 108 6.75 13.57 -1.80
N ALA A 109 7.01 14.61 -1.01
CA ALA A 109 7.66 14.51 0.29
C ALA A 109 6.79 13.76 1.32
N ALA A 110 5.47 14.00 1.34
CA ALA A 110 4.53 13.29 2.21
C ALA A 110 4.56 11.76 2.00
N ARG A 111 4.72 11.29 0.76
CA ARG A 111 4.83 9.85 0.43
C ARG A 111 6.07 9.17 0.98
N LEU A 112 7.09 9.90 1.42
CA LEU A 112 8.21 9.31 2.16
C LEU A 112 7.76 8.60 3.44
N ALA A 113 6.61 9.01 4.03
CA ALA A 113 5.99 8.28 5.13
C ALA A 113 5.52 6.88 4.70
N SER A 114 4.94 6.73 3.51
CA SER A 114 4.57 5.43 2.95
C SER A 114 5.78 4.52 2.80
N ALA A 115 6.87 5.04 2.22
CA ALA A 115 8.12 4.30 2.10
C ALA A 115 8.69 3.87 3.46
N LEU A 116 8.66 4.78 4.46
CA LEU A 116 9.11 4.48 5.83
C LEU A 116 8.27 3.35 6.45
N PHE A 117 6.94 3.44 6.40
CA PHE A 117 6.08 2.44 7.00
C PHE A 117 6.21 1.08 6.31
N VAL A 118 6.33 1.03 4.97
CA VAL A 118 6.61 -0.23 4.26
C VAL A 118 7.97 -0.81 4.64
N ALA A 119 9.02 0.02 4.76
CA ALA A 119 10.34 -0.43 5.21
C ALA A 119 10.27 -1.04 6.63
N ILE A 120 9.57 -0.37 7.56
CA ILE A 120 9.31 -0.85 8.93
C ILE A 120 8.56 -2.20 8.88
N ALA A 121 7.51 -2.31 8.08
CA ALA A 121 6.70 -3.52 7.96
C ALA A 121 7.53 -4.71 7.46
N ILE A 122 8.29 -4.53 6.39
CA ILE A 122 9.17 -5.57 5.83
C ILE A 122 10.25 -5.97 6.84
N PHE A 123 10.88 -5.00 7.50
CA PHE A 123 11.92 -5.25 8.50
C PHE A 123 11.38 -6.09 9.67
N PHE A 124 10.26 -5.68 10.28
CA PHE A 124 9.71 -6.39 11.44
C PHE A 124 9.06 -7.72 11.06
N THR A 125 8.46 -7.85 9.87
CA THR A 125 8.00 -9.14 9.34
C THR A 125 9.17 -10.12 9.18
N ALA A 126 10.27 -9.67 8.59
CA ALA A 126 11.48 -10.48 8.43
C ALA A 126 12.09 -10.86 9.79
N ARG A 127 12.08 -9.95 10.76
CA ARG A 127 12.55 -10.18 12.11
C ARG A 127 11.67 -11.16 12.89
N ALA A 128 10.35 -11.05 12.75
CA ALA A 128 9.39 -12.01 13.31
C ALA A 128 9.62 -13.42 12.72
N ALA A 129 9.83 -13.53 11.39
CA ALA A 129 10.15 -14.79 10.73
C ALA A 129 11.44 -15.41 11.27
N GLU A 130 12.50 -14.61 11.46
CA GLU A 130 13.76 -15.06 12.06
C GLU A 130 13.56 -15.58 13.48
N SER A 131 12.79 -14.87 14.30
CA SER A 131 12.52 -15.25 15.69
C SER A 131 11.68 -16.52 15.81
N LEU A 132 10.70 -16.71 14.94
CA LEU A 132 9.80 -17.88 14.95
C LEU A 132 10.42 -19.12 14.29
N HIS A 133 11.13 -18.96 13.16
CA HIS A 133 11.50 -20.05 12.28
C HIS A 133 13.02 -20.13 12.02
N GLY A 134 13.83 -19.24 12.61
CA GLY A 134 15.27 -19.20 12.45
C GLY A 134 15.74 -18.34 11.28
N ARG A 135 17.08 -18.11 11.21
CA ARG A 135 17.71 -17.17 10.27
C ARG A 135 17.42 -17.41 8.79
N SER A 136 17.21 -18.67 8.40
CA SER A 136 16.91 -19.03 7.00
C SER A 136 15.57 -18.49 6.50
N SER A 137 14.64 -18.15 7.39
CA SER A 137 13.29 -17.65 7.06
C SER A 137 13.23 -16.12 6.89
N ARG A 138 14.25 -15.38 7.36
CA ARG A 138 14.29 -13.91 7.32
C ARG A 138 14.20 -13.35 5.90
N THR A 139 15.09 -13.77 5.02
CA THR A 139 15.14 -13.30 3.63
C THR A 139 13.92 -13.71 2.81
N PRO A 140 13.44 -14.98 2.84
CA PRO A 140 12.20 -15.35 2.19
C PRO A 140 10.99 -14.53 2.64
N ALA A 141 10.83 -14.26 3.95
CA ALA A 141 9.73 -13.45 4.46
C ALA A 141 9.76 -12.02 3.88
N ALA A 142 10.94 -11.37 3.89
CA ALA A 142 11.11 -10.04 3.32
C ALA A 142 10.80 -9.99 1.82
N LEU A 143 11.36 -10.94 1.04
CA LEU A 143 11.17 -10.99 -0.42
C LEU A 143 9.72 -11.28 -0.81
N LEU A 144 9.03 -12.14 -0.08
CA LEU A 144 7.64 -12.47 -0.36
C LEU A 144 6.70 -11.33 0.04
N ALA A 145 6.95 -10.66 1.19
CA ALA A 145 6.19 -9.47 1.57
C ALA A 145 6.38 -8.34 0.55
N LEU A 146 7.63 -8.06 0.15
CA LEU A 146 7.96 -7.09 -0.90
C LEU A 146 7.30 -7.44 -2.24
N GLY A 147 7.31 -8.73 -2.60
CA GLY A 147 6.80 -9.24 -3.86
C GLY A 147 5.28 -9.38 -3.95
N THR A 148 4.54 -8.94 -2.94
CA THR A 148 3.06 -9.02 -2.94
C THR A 148 2.49 -8.00 -3.93
N LEU A 149 1.68 -8.45 -4.92
CA LEU A 149 1.17 -7.57 -5.98
C LEU A 149 0.37 -6.38 -5.45
N GLY A 150 -0.50 -6.62 -4.46
CA GLY A 150 -1.32 -5.56 -3.87
C GLY A 150 -0.52 -4.46 -3.16
N LEU A 151 0.74 -4.73 -2.77
CA LEU A 151 1.57 -3.72 -2.13
C LEU A 151 2.13 -2.69 -3.12
N VAL A 152 2.32 -3.06 -4.40
CA VAL A 152 3.03 -2.23 -5.40
C VAL A 152 2.43 -0.83 -5.54
N LEU A 153 1.12 -0.75 -5.68
CA LEU A 153 0.43 0.53 -5.86
C LEU A 153 0.42 1.32 -4.55
N HIS A 154 -0.06 0.69 -3.46
CA HIS A 154 -0.23 1.35 -2.18
C HIS A 154 1.09 1.81 -1.54
N ALA A 155 2.21 1.14 -1.81
CA ALA A 155 3.53 1.56 -1.34
C ALA A 155 3.99 2.93 -1.90
N HIS A 156 3.38 3.39 -3.00
CA HIS A 156 3.76 4.62 -3.72
C HIS A 156 2.68 5.70 -3.67
N GLU A 157 1.63 5.51 -2.90
CA GLU A 157 0.55 6.46 -2.65
C GLU A 157 0.58 6.97 -1.20
N THR A 158 -0.09 8.06 -0.94
CA THR A 158 -0.39 8.53 0.44
C THR A 158 -1.46 7.62 1.03
N GLN A 159 -1.06 6.59 1.80
CA GLN A 159 -1.96 5.54 2.28
C GLN A 159 -1.79 5.26 3.78
N PRO A 160 -2.72 5.71 4.65
CA PRO A 160 -2.63 5.54 6.11
C PRO A 160 -2.55 4.08 6.57
N LEU A 161 -3.19 3.14 5.86
CA LEU A 161 -3.18 1.72 6.23
C LEU A 161 -1.79 1.06 6.11
N LEU A 162 -0.82 1.70 5.46
CA LEU A 162 0.58 1.27 5.52
C LEU A 162 1.17 1.41 6.94
N ALA A 163 0.68 2.39 7.72
CA ALA A 163 1.07 2.48 9.12
C ALA A 163 0.47 1.32 9.95
N VAL A 164 -0.77 0.91 9.68
CA VAL A 164 -1.36 -0.30 10.31
C VAL A 164 -0.55 -1.55 9.96
N PHE A 165 -0.19 -1.72 8.68
CA PHE A 165 0.68 -2.81 8.22
C PHE A 165 2.02 -2.85 8.97
N ALA A 166 2.66 -1.70 9.14
CA ALA A 166 3.92 -1.57 9.87
C ALA A 166 3.78 -1.90 11.36
N MET A 167 2.74 -1.38 12.01
CA MET A 167 2.52 -1.56 13.44
C MET A 167 2.06 -2.98 13.78
N LEU A 168 1.30 -3.63 12.90
CA LEU A 168 1.00 -5.06 13.03
C LEU A 168 2.28 -5.91 12.91
N ALA A 169 3.16 -5.61 11.96
CA ALA A 169 4.44 -6.31 11.85
C ALA A 169 5.33 -6.11 13.09
N LEU A 170 5.33 -4.90 13.67
CA LEU A 170 6.00 -4.58 14.92
C LEU A 170 5.43 -5.41 16.09
N THR A 171 4.09 -5.47 16.22
CA THR A 171 3.39 -6.29 17.22
C THR A 171 3.77 -7.77 17.09
N LEU A 172 3.73 -8.31 15.88
CA LEU A 172 4.12 -9.70 15.60
C LEU A 172 5.57 -9.98 15.96
N SER A 173 6.48 -9.04 15.66
CA SER A 173 7.90 -9.17 16.01
C SER A 173 8.10 -9.19 17.54
N GLY A 174 7.38 -8.33 18.27
CA GLY A 174 7.41 -8.31 19.73
C GLY A 174 6.90 -9.62 20.33
N LEU A 175 5.76 -10.13 19.86
CA LEU A 175 5.19 -11.40 20.31
C LEU A 175 6.10 -12.61 19.95
N ALA A 176 6.76 -12.58 18.81
CA ALA A 176 7.71 -13.62 18.42
C ALA A 176 8.96 -13.66 19.32
N GLU A 177 9.37 -12.52 19.87
CA GLU A 177 10.49 -12.42 20.83
C GLU A 177 10.09 -12.64 22.29
N LEU A 178 8.81 -12.56 22.61
CA LEU A 178 8.27 -12.60 23.99
C LEU A 178 8.80 -13.76 24.84
N PRO A 179 8.89 -15.02 24.37
CA PRO A 179 9.40 -16.13 25.18
C PRO A 179 10.89 -16.00 25.52
N ARG A 180 11.70 -15.37 24.64
CA ARG A 180 13.14 -15.23 24.84
C ARG A 180 13.53 -13.95 25.58
N ARG A 181 12.80 -12.86 25.35
CA ARG A 181 13.03 -11.52 25.91
C ARG A 181 11.71 -10.94 26.39
N PRO A 182 11.19 -11.41 27.54
CA PRO A 182 9.81 -11.12 27.95
C PRO A 182 9.46 -9.64 27.99
N LEU A 183 10.26 -8.82 28.68
CA LEU A 183 9.99 -7.39 28.79
C LEU A 183 10.12 -6.66 27.45
N ALA A 184 11.23 -6.87 26.74
CA ALA A 184 11.45 -6.22 25.44
C ALA A 184 10.40 -6.66 24.40
N GLY A 185 10.07 -7.97 24.36
CA GLY A 185 9.03 -8.50 23.49
C GLY A 185 7.65 -7.93 23.79
N GLY A 186 7.29 -7.89 25.08
CA GLY A 186 6.01 -7.32 25.54
C GLY A 186 5.89 -5.82 25.23
N VAL A 187 6.92 -5.04 25.58
CA VAL A 187 6.96 -3.60 25.29
C VAL A 187 6.88 -3.32 23.77
N THR A 188 7.63 -4.08 22.96
CA THR A 188 7.58 -3.93 21.49
C THR A 188 6.18 -4.27 20.94
N ALA A 189 5.55 -5.35 21.43
CA ALA A 189 4.21 -5.72 21.02
C ALA A 189 3.17 -4.67 21.44
N GLY A 190 3.26 -4.19 22.67
CA GLY A 190 2.36 -3.16 23.20
C GLY A 190 2.49 -1.82 22.48
N LEU A 191 3.73 -1.39 22.22
CA LEU A 191 3.98 -0.19 21.42
C LEU A 191 3.39 -0.33 20.00
N GLY A 192 3.64 -1.47 19.34
CA GLY A 192 3.08 -1.76 18.03
C GLY A 192 1.55 -1.72 18.03
N SER A 193 0.90 -2.33 19.03
CA SER A 193 -0.56 -2.35 19.15
C SER A 193 -1.15 -0.97 19.46
N GLY A 194 -0.53 -0.19 20.36
CA GLY A 194 -0.97 1.17 20.66
C GLY A 194 -0.83 2.11 19.45
N LEU A 195 0.28 2.01 18.71
CA LEU A 195 0.48 2.76 17.47
C LEU A 195 -0.41 2.26 16.33
N ALA A 196 -0.80 0.98 16.29
CA ALA A 196 -1.78 0.45 15.33
C ALA A 196 -3.16 1.11 15.53
N PHE A 197 -3.55 1.39 16.80
CA PHE A 197 -4.73 2.21 17.07
C PHE A 197 -4.58 3.62 16.52
N LEU A 198 -3.46 4.30 16.75
CA LEU A 198 -3.21 5.64 16.22
C LEU A 198 -3.10 5.69 14.69
N ALA A 199 -2.90 4.56 14.03
CA ALA A 199 -2.86 4.42 12.58
C ALA A 199 -4.22 4.09 11.96
N GLY A 200 -4.97 3.17 12.56
CA GLY A 200 -6.18 2.57 11.98
C GLY A 200 -7.41 2.56 12.89
N GLY A 201 -7.40 3.33 13.98
CA GLY A 201 -8.52 3.40 14.91
C GLY A 201 -8.84 2.06 15.55
N LEU A 202 -10.12 1.78 15.73
CA LEU A 202 -10.58 0.50 16.27
C LEU A 202 -10.14 -0.68 15.40
N GLY A 203 -10.04 -0.53 14.09
CA GLY A 203 -9.58 -1.60 13.21
C GLY A 203 -8.16 -2.06 13.51
N GLY A 204 -7.23 -1.15 13.70
CA GLY A 204 -5.86 -1.47 14.10
C GLY A 204 -5.80 -2.17 15.45
N LEU A 205 -6.60 -1.71 16.42
CA LEU A 205 -6.67 -2.29 17.76
C LEU A 205 -7.33 -3.67 17.76
N LEU A 206 -8.44 -3.86 17.03
CA LEU A 206 -9.17 -5.12 16.95
C LEU A 206 -8.38 -6.25 16.28
N ILE A 207 -7.37 -5.93 15.48
CA ILE A 207 -6.43 -6.92 14.95
C ILE A 207 -5.34 -7.21 16.00
N THR A 208 -4.74 -6.19 16.61
CA THR A 208 -3.49 -6.34 17.38
C THR A 208 -3.72 -6.69 18.85
N ALA A 209 -4.72 -6.15 19.52
CA ALA A 209 -4.98 -6.43 20.93
C ALA A 209 -5.48 -7.87 21.16
N PRO A 210 -6.46 -8.43 20.38
CA PRO A 210 -6.79 -9.84 20.49
C PRO A 210 -5.60 -10.76 20.15
N LEU A 211 -4.74 -10.36 19.21
CA LEU A 211 -3.54 -11.12 18.87
C LEU A 211 -2.60 -11.24 20.08
N MET A 212 -2.40 -10.15 20.85
CA MET A 212 -1.64 -10.18 22.10
C MET A 212 -2.25 -11.13 23.12
N MET A 213 -3.58 -11.09 23.30
CA MET A 213 -4.28 -11.97 24.25
C MET A 213 -4.22 -13.43 23.81
N LEU A 214 -4.52 -13.71 22.55
CA LEU A 214 -4.55 -15.07 22.00
C LEU A 214 -3.16 -15.71 21.90
N ALA A 215 -2.07 -14.93 21.94
CA ALA A 215 -0.72 -15.48 22.07
C ALA A 215 -0.54 -16.34 23.34
N LEU A 216 -1.34 -16.09 24.40
CA LEU A 216 -1.39 -16.93 25.60
C LEU A 216 -1.95 -18.35 25.36
N LEU A 217 -2.52 -18.64 24.21
CA LEU A 217 -2.89 -20.01 23.83
C LEU A 217 -1.65 -20.88 23.62
N SER A 218 -0.50 -20.28 23.30
CA SER A 218 0.77 -21.02 23.23
C SER A 218 1.37 -21.24 24.64
N ALA A 219 1.95 -22.41 24.85
CA ALA A 219 2.59 -22.75 26.13
C ALA A 219 3.79 -21.85 26.44
N GLU A 220 4.50 -21.40 25.38
CA GLU A 220 5.67 -20.55 25.47
C GLU A 220 5.34 -19.17 26.08
N CYS A 221 4.16 -18.60 25.75
CA CYS A 221 3.72 -17.30 26.24
C CYS A 221 3.04 -17.37 27.61
N ARG A 222 2.60 -18.55 28.07
CA ARG A 222 1.99 -18.76 29.41
C ARG A 222 3.00 -18.80 30.54
N GLN A 223 4.29 -18.86 30.25
CA GLN A 223 5.33 -18.81 31.29
C GLN A 223 5.23 -17.49 32.08
N PRO A 224 5.43 -17.50 33.43
CA PRO A 224 5.23 -16.30 34.25
C PRO A 224 6.01 -15.07 33.82
N ARG A 225 7.23 -15.26 33.30
CA ARG A 225 8.05 -14.15 32.76
C ARG A 225 7.47 -13.58 31.46
N ALA A 226 7.01 -14.44 30.55
CA ALA A 226 6.42 -14.03 29.29
C ALA A 226 5.06 -13.34 29.52
N SER A 227 4.20 -13.88 30.37
CA SER A 227 2.93 -13.23 30.73
C SER A 227 3.13 -11.91 31.46
N GLY A 228 4.15 -11.77 32.32
CA GLY A 228 4.53 -10.49 32.93
C GLY A 228 5.00 -9.46 31.91
N GLY A 229 5.81 -9.88 30.93
CA GLY A 229 6.20 -9.02 29.80
C GLY A 229 5.00 -8.60 28.94
N LEU A 230 4.07 -9.52 28.70
CA LEU A 230 2.83 -9.24 27.96
C LEU A 230 1.96 -8.22 28.72
N LEU A 231 1.83 -8.34 30.04
CA LEU A 231 1.11 -7.39 30.87
C LEU A 231 1.71 -5.98 30.77
N ALA A 232 3.04 -5.86 30.84
CA ALA A 232 3.72 -4.59 30.64
C ALA A 232 3.42 -4.00 29.24
N GLY A 233 3.40 -4.86 28.21
CA GLY A 233 3.00 -4.47 26.85
C GLY A 233 1.55 -3.98 26.77
N LEU A 234 0.62 -4.64 27.44
CA LEU A 234 -0.79 -4.22 27.49
C LEU A 234 -0.98 -2.86 28.18
N CYS A 235 -0.26 -2.64 29.28
CA CYS A 235 -0.27 -1.32 29.94
C CYS A 235 0.25 -0.23 29.00
N LEU A 236 1.34 -0.50 28.26
CA LEU A 236 1.87 0.43 27.26
C LEU A 236 0.89 0.65 26.11
N MET A 237 0.28 -0.42 25.61
CA MET A 237 -0.76 -0.34 24.56
C MET A 237 -1.89 0.61 25.00
N LEU A 238 -2.43 0.41 26.21
CA LEU A 238 -3.50 1.25 26.74
C LEU A 238 -3.06 2.72 26.91
N ALA A 239 -1.84 2.95 27.38
CA ALA A 239 -1.30 4.31 27.52
C ALA A 239 -1.17 5.01 26.17
N VAL A 240 -0.61 4.34 25.17
CA VAL A 240 -0.40 4.89 23.82
C VAL A 240 -1.71 5.09 23.08
N SER A 241 -2.60 4.06 23.08
CA SER A 241 -3.90 4.16 22.40
C SER A 241 -4.84 5.14 23.08
N GLY A 242 -4.80 5.29 24.39
CA GLY A 242 -5.65 6.21 25.15
C GLY A 242 -5.21 7.68 25.05
N ALA A 243 -3.96 7.96 24.70
CA ALA A 243 -3.42 9.33 24.71
C ALA A 243 -4.16 10.27 23.75
N TRP A 244 -4.42 9.84 22.51
CA TRP A 244 -5.11 10.66 21.51
C TRP A 244 -6.60 10.87 21.80
N PRO A 245 -7.43 9.87 22.14
CA PRO A 245 -8.81 10.10 22.56
C PRO A 245 -8.91 10.98 23.82
N LEU A 246 -7.98 10.83 24.77
CA LEU A 246 -7.91 11.70 25.95
C LEU A 246 -7.61 13.15 25.53
N ALA A 247 -6.65 13.37 24.66
CA ALA A 247 -6.35 14.71 24.14
C ALA A 247 -7.54 15.34 23.42
N LEU A 248 -8.29 14.55 22.61
CA LEU A 248 -9.53 15.01 21.98
C LEU A 248 -10.61 15.33 23.02
N HIS A 249 -10.79 14.47 24.03
CA HIS A 249 -11.79 14.69 25.08
C HIS A 249 -11.55 16.04 25.80
N LEU A 250 -10.29 16.37 26.03
CA LEU A 250 -9.91 17.60 26.76
C LEU A 250 -9.96 18.87 25.90
N ASN A 251 -9.71 18.77 24.58
CA ASN A 251 -9.54 19.94 23.71
C ASN A 251 -10.67 20.10 22.66
N ALA A 252 -11.31 19.03 22.23
CA ALA A 252 -12.33 19.04 21.17
C ALA A 252 -13.28 17.83 21.30
N PRO A 253 -14.12 17.78 22.37
CA PRO A 253 -14.98 16.62 22.66
C PRO A 253 -16.01 16.33 21.56
N GLU A 254 -16.46 17.33 20.80
CA GLU A 254 -17.33 17.16 19.65
C GLU A 254 -16.65 16.36 18.52
N LEU A 255 -15.36 16.55 18.27
CA LEU A 255 -14.61 15.77 17.26
C LEU A 255 -14.41 14.32 17.73
N LEU A 256 -14.23 14.11 19.03
CA LEU A 256 -14.19 12.75 19.59
C LEU A 256 -15.52 12.03 19.37
N ASN A 257 -16.64 12.68 19.67
CA ASN A 257 -17.97 12.10 19.49
C ASN A 257 -18.27 11.82 18.00
N LEU A 258 -17.88 12.74 17.11
CA LEU A 258 -17.99 12.55 15.67
C LEU A 258 -17.21 11.32 15.20
N TRP A 259 -15.96 11.18 15.65
CA TRP A 259 -15.11 10.04 15.30
C TRP A 259 -15.65 8.72 15.86
N LEU A 260 -16.07 8.68 17.12
CA LEU A 260 -16.68 7.51 17.74
C LEU A 260 -17.95 7.08 17.02
N GLY A 261 -18.78 8.04 16.61
CA GLY A 261 -19.97 7.79 15.79
C GLY A 261 -19.66 7.16 14.44
N ALA A 262 -18.61 7.64 13.76
CA ALA A 262 -18.12 7.08 12.50
C ALA A 262 -17.57 5.66 12.68
N GLU A 263 -16.79 5.40 13.73
CA GLU A 263 -16.29 4.06 14.06
C GLU A 263 -17.41 3.07 14.35
N TRP A 264 -18.42 3.51 15.13
CA TRP A 264 -19.60 2.70 15.42
C TRP A 264 -20.39 2.35 14.15
N LEU A 265 -20.56 3.31 13.25
CA LEU A 265 -21.25 3.09 11.98
C LEU A 265 -20.51 2.07 11.11
N ARG A 266 -19.17 2.13 11.04
CA ARG A 266 -18.36 1.12 10.33
C ARG A 266 -18.56 -0.29 10.88
N LEU A 267 -18.55 -0.44 12.20
CA LEU A 267 -18.78 -1.76 12.84
C LEU A 267 -20.19 -2.29 12.60
N SER A 268 -21.20 -1.41 12.48
CA SER A 268 -22.59 -1.81 12.22
C SER A 268 -22.85 -2.21 10.77
N ALA A 269 -21.97 -1.82 9.83
CA ALA A 269 -22.07 -2.17 8.41
C ALA A 269 -21.62 -3.62 8.08
N ALA A 270 -21.09 -4.36 9.05
CA ALA A 270 -20.56 -5.71 8.88
C ALA A 270 -21.51 -6.71 8.22
N ALA A 271 -22.81 -6.58 8.44
CA ALA A 271 -23.83 -7.49 7.86
C ALA A 271 -23.85 -7.47 6.32
N LEU A 272 -23.42 -6.38 5.68
CA LEU A 272 -23.42 -6.24 4.21
C LEU A 272 -22.24 -6.97 3.56
N ALA A 273 -21.11 -7.11 4.26
CA ALA A 273 -19.88 -7.71 3.71
C ALA A 273 -19.98 -9.22 3.50
N VAL A 274 -20.79 -9.92 4.29
CA VAL A 274 -20.95 -11.39 4.17
C VAL A 274 -21.60 -11.77 2.83
N ALA A 275 -22.45 -10.90 2.26
CA ALA A 275 -23.08 -11.13 0.96
C ALA A 275 -22.07 -11.05 -0.22
N GLU A 276 -20.91 -10.40 -0.03
CA GLU A 276 -19.90 -10.19 -1.06
C GLU A 276 -18.71 -11.16 -0.97
N THR A 277 -18.86 -12.31 -0.31
CA THR A 277 -17.78 -13.31 -0.14
C THR A 277 -17.04 -13.67 -1.44
N PRO A 278 -17.69 -13.86 -2.61
CA PRO A 278 -16.97 -14.17 -3.86
C PRO A 278 -15.99 -13.05 -4.26
N ARG A 279 -16.40 -11.80 -4.10
CA ARG A 279 -15.55 -10.62 -4.38
C ARG A 279 -14.37 -10.55 -3.41
N LEU A 280 -14.60 -10.88 -2.13
CA LEU A 280 -13.51 -10.96 -1.14
C LEU A 280 -12.46 -11.99 -1.54
N LEU A 281 -12.86 -13.19 -1.97
CA LEU A 281 -11.92 -14.23 -2.41
C LEU A 281 -11.14 -13.81 -3.65
N GLU A 282 -11.78 -13.16 -4.59
CA GLU A 282 -11.12 -12.60 -5.78
C GLU A 282 -10.07 -11.55 -5.37
N LEU A 283 -10.44 -10.58 -4.53
CA LEU A 283 -9.55 -9.52 -4.05
C LEU A 283 -8.35 -10.10 -3.30
N VAL A 284 -8.57 -10.98 -2.32
CA VAL A 284 -7.50 -11.64 -1.56
C VAL A 284 -6.59 -12.44 -2.48
N GLY A 285 -7.15 -13.16 -3.46
CA GLY A 285 -6.41 -13.96 -4.42
C GLY A 285 -5.45 -13.14 -5.27
N TRP A 286 -5.89 -12.02 -5.81
CA TRP A 286 -5.06 -11.12 -6.59
C TRP A 286 -4.10 -10.29 -5.73
N PHE A 287 -4.60 -9.73 -4.63
CA PHE A 287 -3.83 -8.86 -3.75
C PHE A 287 -2.62 -9.59 -3.13
N LEU A 288 -2.84 -10.79 -2.56
CA LEU A 288 -1.79 -11.56 -1.90
C LEU A 288 -0.99 -12.46 -2.86
N TRP A 289 -1.14 -12.32 -4.18
CA TRP A 289 -0.32 -13.09 -5.10
C TRP A 289 1.14 -12.62 -5.09
N PRO A 290 2.14 -13.53 -5.14
CA PRO A 290 2.10 -14.99 -5.08
C PRO A 290 2.21 -15.55 -3.65
N LEU A 291 2.00 -14.71 -2.66
CA LEU A 291 2.21 -14.99 -1.24
C LEU A 291 1.28 -16.10 -0.72
N TRP A 292 -0.03 -16.03 -1.08
CA TRP A 292 -1.04 -16.93 -0.52
C TRP A 292 -0.86 -18.42 -0.87
N PRO A 293 -0.45 -18.85 -2.09
CA PRO A 293 -0.25 -20.28 -2.35
C PRO A 293 0.88 -20.87 -1.51
N VAL A 294 1.95 -20.10 -1.32
CA VAL A 294 3.10 -20.49 -0.49
C VAL A 294 2.73 -20.48 0.98
N ALA A 295 1.91 -19.51 1.42
CA ALA A 295 1.38 -19.45 2.80
C ALA A 295 0.48 -20.64 3.11
N LEU A 296 -0.41 -21.03 2.20
CA LEU A 296 -1.24 -22.24 2.36
C LEU A 296 -0.39 -23.51 2.45
N TRP A 297 0.68 -23.62 1.67
CA TRP A 297 1.63 -24.72 1.81
C TRP A 297 2.32 -24.69 3.17
N GLY A 298 2.75 -23.52 3.65
CA GLY A 298 3.32 -23.34 4.98
C GLY A 298 2.34 -23.73 6.09
N LEU A 299 1.09 -23.32 5.99
CA LEU A 299 0.02 -23.70 6.91
C LEU A 299 -0.22 -25.22 6.92
N TRP A 300 -0.29 -25.84 5.74
CA TRP A 300 -0.42 -27.29 5.61
C TRP A 300 0.72 -28.03 6.30
N ARG A 301 1.94 -27.53 6.19
CA ARG A 301 3.12 -28.10 6.87
C ARG A 301 3.06 -27.92 8.38
N ALA A 302 2.56 -26.78 8.84
CA ALA A 302 2.44 -26.44 10.27
C ALA A 302 1.18 -27.02 10.96
N ARG A 303 0.23 -27.62 10.23
CA ARG A 303 -1.09 -28.02 10.73
C ARG A 303 -1.11 -28.94 11.95
N ARG A 304 -0.03 -29.68 12.20
CA ARG A 304 0.09 -30.58 13.37
C ARG A 304 0.64 -29.89 14.61
N HIS A 305 1.08 -28.63 14.49
CA HIS A 305 1.72 -27.85 15.55
C HIS A 305 1.07 -26.48 15.72
N LEU A 306 -0.25 -26.37 15.44
CA LEU A 306 -0.99 -25.10 15.50
C LEU A 306 -1.01 -24.46 16.89
N SER A 307 -0.78 -25.23 17.97
CA SER A 307 -0.66 -24.71 19.33
C SER A 307 0.71 -24.12 19.65
N SER A 308 1.73 -24.33 18.80
CA SER A 308 3.04 -23.72 18.97
C SER A 308 3.05 -22.28 18.48
N LEU A 309 3.75 -21.39 19.16
CA LEU A 309 3.82 -19.97 18.80
C LEU A 309 4.18 -19.71 17.34
N PRO A 310 5.17 -20.43 16.73
CA PRO A 310 5.52 -20.25 15.33
C PRO A 310 4.39 -20.51 14.33
N ALA A 311 3.44 -21.38 14.63
CA ALA A 311 2.30 -21.65 13.76
C ALA A 311 1.08 -20.82 14.16
N LEU A 312 0.84 -20.69 15.46
CA LEU A 312 -0.34 -20.01 16.03
C LEU A 312 -0.36 -18.52 15.64
N LEU A 313 0.74 -17.82 15.84
CA LEU A 313 0.81 -16.37 15.68
C LEU A 313 0.49 -15.90 14.26
N PRO A 314 1.08 -16.47 13.18
CA PRO A 314 0.72 -16.10 11.81
C PRO A 314 -0.73 -16.44 11.45
N VAL A 315 -1.25 -17.58 11.93
CA VAL A 315 -2.64 -17.99 11.66
C VAL A 315 -3.62 -17.04 12.32
N LEU A 316 -3.39 -16.67 13.58
CA LEU A 316 -4.23 -15.70 14.29
C LEU A 316 -4.17 -14.32 13.62
N SER A 317 -2.99 -13.87 13.19
CA SER A 317 -2.84 -12.61 12.47
C SER A 317 -3.68 -12.59 11.19
N LEU A 318 -3.66 -13.67 10.40
CA LEU A 318 -4.49 -13.78 9.19
C LEU A 318 -5.98 -13.83 9.52
N ALA A 319 -6.37 -14.62 10.53
CA ALA A 319 -7.76 -14.76 10.94
C ALA A 319 -8.35 -13.43 11.43
N LEU A 320 -7.60 -12.69 12.26
CA LEU A 320 -8.03 -11.39 12.79
C LEU A 320 -8.04 -10.33 11.70
N GLY A 321 -7.03 -10.29 10.83
CA GLY A 321 -6.99 -9.38 9.69
C GLY A 321 -8.14 -9.63 8.71
N LEU A 322 -8.42 -10.89 8.35
CA LEU A 322 -9.56 -11.25 7.50
C LEU A 322 -10.89 -10.95 8.20
N GLY A 323 -10.97 -11.26 9.49
CA GLY A 323 -12.13 -10.91 10.32
C GLY A 323 -12.42 -9.41 10.30
N TRP A 324 -11.38 -8.57 10.40
CA TRP A 324 -11.52 -7.13 10.29
C TRP A 324 -12.05 -6.70 8.92
N VAL A 325 -11.50 -7.22 7.81
CA VAL A 325 -11.98 -6.91 6.46
C VAL A 325 -13.47 -7.22 6.30
N VAL A 326 -13.92 -8.35 6.87
CA VAL A 326 -15.34 -8.70 6.86
C VAL A 326 -16.17 -7.78 7.78
N LEU A 327 -15.67 -7.50 8.99
CA LEU A 327 -16.38 -6.68 9.98
C LEU A 327 -16.48 -5.20 9.58
N SER A 328 -15.47 -4.66 8.90
CA SER A 328 -15.49 -3.27 8.44
C SER A 328 -16.49 -3.01 7.31
N GLY A 329 -16.96 -4.05 6.62
CA GLY A 329 -17.79 -3.90 5.42
C GLY A 329 -17.09 -3.23 4.23
N ASP A 330 -15.82 -2.83 4.40
CA ASP A 330 -15.02 -2.17 3.37
C ASP A 330 -14.07 -3.17 2.69
N LEU A 331 -14.49 -3.65 1.52
CA LEU A 331 -13.70 -4.54 0.66
C LEU A 331 -12.70 -3.75 -0.20
N SER A 332 -12.09 -2.68 0.34
CA SER A 332 -11.02 -1.99 -0.35
C SER A 332 -9.73 -2.82 -0.39
N GLN A 333 -8.93 -2.60 -1.43
CA GLN A 333 -7.64 -3.29 -1.54
C GLN A 333 -6.68 -2.90 -0.42
N ALA A 334 -6.76 -1.67 0.08
CA ALA A 334 -5.89 -1.17 1.15
C ALA A 334 -6.09 -1.92 2.48
N ASN A 335 -7.32 -2.35 2.81
CA ASN A 335 -7.60 -3.17 4.00
C ASN A 335 -6.90 -4.55 3.96
N MET A 336 -6.56 -5.07 2.77
CA MET A 336 -5.82 -6.33 2.63
C MET A 336 -4.35 -6.22 3.06
N LEU A 337 -3.80 -5.01 3.25
CA LEU A 337 -2.42 -4.80 3.73
C LEU A 337 -2.17 -5.49 5.08
N ALA A 338 -3.17 -5.54 5.96
CA ALA A 338 -3.08 -6.22 7.25
C ALA A 338 -2.87 -7.75 7.13
N LEU A 339 -3.15 -8.35 5.97
CA LEU A 339 -2.96 -9.80 5.76
C LEU A 339 -1.51 -10.16 5.44
N ILE A 340 -0.72 -9.21 4.92
CA ILE A 340 0.64 -9.48 4.40
C ILE A 340 1.57 -10.06 5.48
N PRO A 341 1.68 -9.49 6.71
CA PRO A 341 2.64 -10.00 7.69
C PRO A 341 2.39 -11.47 8.06
N GLY A 342 1.15 -11.81 8.40
CA GLY A 342 0.76 -13.18 8.74
C GLY A 342 1.00 -14.17 7.60
N ALA A 343 0.61 -13.79 6.38
CA ALA A 343 0.83 -14.60 5.18
C ALA A 343 2.33 -14.78 4.88
N ALA A 344 3.16 -13.73 5.03
CA ALA A 344 4.59 -13.78 4.81
C ALA A 344 5.31 -14.70 5.82
N LEU A 345 4.88 -14.70 7.08
CA LEU A 345 5.41 -15.61 8.10
C LEU A 345 5.14 -17.07 7.76
N LEU A 346 3.93 -17.43 7.33
CA LEU A 346 3.59 -18.78 6.88
C LEU A 346 4.33 -19.14 5.58
N ALA A 347 4.38 -18.22 4.64
CA ALA A 347 5.03 -18.44 3.36
C ALA A 347 6.54 -18.63 3.51
N ALA A 348 7.19 -17.96 4.46
CA ALA A 348 8.60 -18.16 4.75
C ALA A 348 8.91 -19.61 5.14
N VAL A 349 8.08 -20.24 5.95
CA VAL A 349 8.17 -21.68 6.26
C VAL A 349 7.90 -22.52 5.01
N GLY A 350 6.89 -22.13 4.24
CA GLY A 350 6.50 -22.80 3.01
C GLY A 350 7.68 -22.89 2.03
N VAL A 351 8.37 -21.78 1.77
CA VAL A 351 9.52 -21.70 0.85
C VAL A 351 10.65 -22.62 1.26
N VAL A 352 11.03 -22.62 2.54
CA VAL A 352 12.13 -23.46 3.07
C VAL A 352 11.83 -24.95 2.87
N GLN A 353 10.55 -25.32 2.82
CA GLN A 353 10.07 -26.71 2.72
C GLN A 353 9.54 -27.07 1.33
N LEU A 354 9.71 -26.21 0.32
CA LEU A 354 9.29 -26.51 -1.05
C LEU A 354 10.11 -27.68 -1.62
N ARG A 355 9.41 -28.61 -2.29
CA ARG A 355 10.07 -29.64 -3.11
C ARG A 355 10.78 -28.99 -4.30
N ARG A 356 11.90 -29.57 -4.74
CA ARG A 356 12.72 -29.04 -5.86
C ARG A 356 11.88 -28.71 -7.09
N GLY A 357 10.92 -29.59 -7.47
CA GLY A 357 10.02 -29.34 -8.60
C GLY A 357 9.13 -28.11 -8.41
N ALA A 358 8.52 -27.94 -7.23
CA ALA A 358 7.68 -26.78 -6.93
C ALA A 358 8.50 -25.47 -6.87
N ALA A 359 9.71 -25.52 -6.30
CA ALA A 359 10.61 -24.36 -6.29
C ALA A 359 11.03 -23.97 -7.72
N SER A 360 11.35 -24.95 -8.59
CA SER A 360 11.66 -24.70 -10.00
C SER A 360 10.47 -24.19 -10.79
N ALA A 361 9.26 -24.70 -10.52
CA ALA A 361 8.03 -24.21 -11.15
C ALA A 361 7.74 -22.75 -10.76
N PHE A 362 7.92 -22.39 -9.49
CA PHE A 362 7.77 -21.00 -9.03
C PHE A 362 8.83 -20.08 -9.67
N ASP A 363 10.08 -20.53 -9.73
CA ASP A 363 11.18 -19.77 -10.37
C ASP A 363 10.87 -19.50 -11.85
N TRP A 364 10.48 -20.55 -12.58
CA TRP A 364 10.10 -20.44 -14.00
C TRP A 364 8.87 -19.56 -14.22
N PHE A 365 7.84 -19.73 -13.39
CA PHE A 365 6.64 -18.91 -13.43
C PHE A 365 6.97 -17.42 -13.23
N ALA A 366 7.80 -17.10 -12.22
CA ALA A 366 8.24 -15.73 -11.95
C ALA A 366 8.92 -15.12 -13.17
N LEU A 367 9.85 -15.83 -13.80
CA LEU A 367 10.57 -15.35 -14.97
C LEU A 367 9.67 -15.14 -16.17
N MET A 368 8.81 -16.11 -16.49
CA MET A 368 7.95 -16.03 -17.67
C MET A 368 6.88 -14.94 -17.53
N SER A 369 6.17 -14.90 -16.39
CA SER A 369 5.12 -13.91 -16.18
C SER A 369 5.68 -12.48 -16.19
N LEU A 370 6.79 -12.22 -15.50
CA LEU A 370 7.40 -10.90 -15.44
C LEU A 370 8.05 -10.49 -16.77
N ALA A 371 8.59 -11.44 -17.56
CA ALA A 371 9.05 -11.17 -18.92
C ALA A 371 7.89 -10.76 -19.84
N VAL A 372 6.76 -11.47 -19.77
CA VAL A 372 5.55 -11.12 -20.54
C VAL A 372 5.06 -9.72 -20.16
N PHE A 373 4.94 -9.41 -18.86
CA PHE A 373 4.54 -8.07 -18.44
C PHE A 373 5.55 -6.99 -18.82
N GLY A 374 6.86 -7.28 -18.78
CA GLY A 374 7.90 -6.38 -19.27
C GLY A 374 7.75 -6.08 -20.76
N ILE A 375 7.47 -7.09 -21.59
CA ILE A 375 7.18 -6.91 -23.02
C ILE A 375 5.92 -6.05 -23.19
N LEU A 376 4.86 -6.28 -22.39
CA LEU A 376 3.65 -5.46 -22.48
C LEU A 376 3.90 -4.00 -22.11
N VAL A 377 4.77 -3.70 -21.14
CA VAL A 377 5.18 -2.31 -20.82
C VAL A 377 5.90 -1.67 -22.01
N TRP A 378 6.84 -2.39 -22.64
CA TRP A 378 7.53 -1.92 -23.84
C TRP A 378 6.59 -1.69 -25.02
N LEU A 379 5.63 -2.59 -25.25
CA LEU A 379 4.61 -2.43 -26.30
C LEU A 379 3.69 -1.24 -26.01
N ALA A 380 3.28 -1.03 -24.75
CA ALA A 380 2.48 0.11 -24.37
C ALA A 380 3.23 1.44 -24.59
N TRP A 381 4.53 1.48 -24.27
CA TRP A 381 5.36 2.64 -24.55
C TRP A 381 5.58 2.85 -26.06
N SER A 382 5.86 1.81 -26.84
CA SER A 382 6.04 1.93 -28.29
C SER A 382 4.76 2.40 -29.01
N ALA A 383 3.60 2.02 -28.48
CA ALA A 383 2.31 2.51 -28.98
C ALA A 383 2.13 4.02 -28.78
N GLN A 384 2.72 4.58 -27.69
CA GLN A 384 2.70 6.02 -27.42
C GLN A 384 3.79 6.77 -28.19
N ALA A 385 4.98 6.18 -28.32
CA ALA A 385 6.15 6.84 -28.91
C ALA A 385 6.22 6.74 -30.44
N PHE A 386 5.72 5.64 -31.00
CA PHE A 386 5.87 5.30 -32.44
C PHE A 386 4.53 4.92 -33.09
N GLU A 387 3.41 5.07 -32.39
CA GLU A 387 2.07 4.65 -32.84
C GLU A 387 1.98 3.17 -33.26
N TRP A 388 2.89 2.34 -32.73
CA TRP A 388 2.99 0.91 -33.07
C TRP A 388 2.93 0.02 -31.81
N PRO A 389 2.13 -1.05 -31.80
CA PRO A 389 1.20 -1.54 -32.84
C PRO A 389 -0.07 -0.67 -32.97
N PRO A 390 -0.66 -0.51 -34.17
CA PRO A 390 -1.76 0.44 -34.41
C PRO A 390 -3.03 0.18 -33.57
N GLY A 391 -3.29 -1.10 -33.25
CA GLY A 391 -4.44 -1.47 -32.40
C GLY A 391 -4.29 -0.94 -30.97
N LEU A 392 -3.09 -1.00 -30.41
CA LEU A 392 -2.77 -0.51 -29.07
C LEU A 392 -2.68 1.01 -29.05
N ALA A 393 -2.09 1.64 -30.06
CA ALA A 393 -2.03 3.09 -30.20
C ALA A 393 -3.43 3.72 -30.17
N ARG A 394 -4.37 3.19 -30.98
CA ARG A 394 -5.79 3.62 -30.95
C ARG A 394 -6.46 3.38 -29.60
N HIS A 395 -6.04 2.39 -28.84
CA HIS A 395 -6.56 2.15 -27.47
C HIS A 395 -6.03 3.19 -26.49
N VAL A 396 -4.76 3.55 -26.58
CA VAL A 396 -4.13 4.62 -25.77
C VAL A 396 -4.81 5.95 -26.05
N GLU A 397 -4.93 6.34 -27.32
CA GLU A 397 -5.57 7.58 -27.76
C GLU A 397 -7.03 7.70 -27.28
N ARG A 398 -7.82 6.63 -27.38
CA ARG A 398 -9.20 6.63 -26.87
C ARG A 398 -9.32 6.82 -25.37
N ASN A 399 -8.34 6.36 -24.59
CA ASN A 399 -8.38 6.48 -23.13
C ASN A 399 -7.75 7.79 -22.61
N ALA A 400 -6.93 8.45 -23.41
CA ALA A 400 -6.28 9.71 -23.11
C ALA A 400 -6.13 10.54 -24.42
N PRO A 401 -7.23 11.12 -24.94
CA PRO A 401 -7.25 11.73 -26.27
C PRO A 401 -6.29 12.92 -26.40
N ASP A 402 -6.05 13.67 -25.32
CA ASP A 402 -5.20 14.88 -25.33
C ASP A 402 -3.79 14.61 -24.79
N PHE A 403 -3.42 13.34 -24.62
CA PHE A 403 -2.11 12.99 -24.09
C PHE A 403 -1.03 13.05 -25.16
N VAL A 404 -0.01 13.87 -24.92
CA VAL A 404 1.21 13.92 -25.74
C VAL A 404 2.38 13.41 -24.90
N LEU A 405 3.04 12.35 -25.38
CA LEU A 405 4.20 11.79 -24.69
C LEU A 405 5.37 12.80 -24.71
N PRO A 406 5.94 13.17 -23.54
CA PRO A 406 7.15 13.98 -23.50
C PRO A 406 8.32 13.25 -24.21
N GLN A 407 8.91 13.88 -25.22
CA GLN A 407 10.04 13.32 -25.99
C GLN A 407 11.36 13.47 -25.20
N GLU A 408 11.55 12.63 -24.20
CA GLU A 408 12.73 12.63 -23.34
C GLU A 408 13.58 11.38 -23.62
N GLN A 409 14.69 11.54 -24.33
CA GLN A 409 15.58 10.41 -24.73
C GLN A 409 16.07 9.59 -23.53
N TYR A 410 16.21 10.21 -22.35
CA TYR A 410 16.66 9.48 -21.15
C TYR A 410 15.71 8.34 -20.75
N ARG A 411 14.42 8.42 -21.09
CA ARG A 411 13.43 7.37 -20.75
C ARG A 411 13.74 6.07 -21.48
N LEU A 412 14.06 6.16 -22.78
CA LEU A 412 14.47 4.99 -23.57
C LEU A 412 15.75 4.38 -23.01
N ILE A 413 16.77 5.22 -22.76
CA ILE A 413 18.07 4.75 -22.24
C ILE A 413 17.88 4.08 -20.87
N ALA A 414 17.14 4.71 -19.97
CA ALA A 414 16.86 4.15 -18.64
C ALA A 414 16.03 2.84 -18.74
N GLY A 415 15.03 2.77 -19.59
CA GLY A 415 14.24 1.56 -19.83
C GLY A 415 15.10 0.39 -20.31
N VAL A 416 15.99 0.64 -21.29
CA VAL A 416 16.96 -0.35 -21.78
C VAL A 416 17.92 -0.77 -20.67
N ALA A 417 18.46 0.18 -19.90
CA ALA A 417 19.38 -0.11 -18.79
C ALA A 417 18.69 -0.96 -17.69
N ILE A 418 17.45 -0.65 -17.32
CA ILE A 418 16.65 -1.43 -16.37
C ILE A 418 16.45 -2.85 -16.88
N THR A 419 16.05 -3.01 -18.15
CA THR A 419 15.81 -4.34 -18.74
C THR A 419 17.11 -5.15 -18.80
N ALA A 420 18.23 -4.55 -19.21
CA ALA A 420 19.55 -5.19 -19.25
C ALA A 420 20.03 -5.59 -17.84
N LEU A 421 19.82 -4.71 -16.84
CA LEU A 421 20.14 -5.00 -15.45
C LEU A 421 19.32 -6.19 -14.92
N TRP A 422 18.02 -6.25 -15.23
CA TRP A 422 17.18 -7.38 -14.84
C TRP A 422 17.68 -8.70 -15.43
N ILE A 423 17.95 -8.75 -16.74
CA ILE A 423 18.49 -9.92 -17.40
C ILE A 423 19.83 -10.37 -16.74
N LEU A 424 20.70 -9.41 -16.46
CA LEU A 424 21.98 -9.66 -15.79
C LEU A 424 21.81 -10.25 -14.38
N LEU A 425 20.90 -9.65 -13.58
CA LEU A 425 20.63 -10.12 -12.21
C LEU A 425 20.09 -11.54 -12.22
N VAL A 426 19.09 -11.85 -13.07
CA VAL A 426 18.52 -13.18 -13.22
C VAL A 426 19.58 -14.21 -13.64
N ALA A 427 20.45 -13.86 -14.60
CA ALA A 427 21.52 -14.75 -15.07
C ALA A 427 22.58 -15.02 -13.98
N ARG A 428 22.82 -14.06 -13.08
CA ARG A 428 23.84 -14.14 -12.01
C ARG A 428 23.30 -14.64 -10.67
N LEU A 429 21.99 -14.81 -10.51
CA LEU A 429 21.37 -15.20 -9.23
C LEU A 429 21.79 -16.63 -8.84
N PRO A 430 22.37 -16.83 -7.65
CA PRO A 430 22.85 -18.13 -7.21
C PRO A 430 21.67 -19.09 -6.96
N ARG A 431 21.92 -20.39 -7.14
CA ARG A 431 20.97 -21.45 -6.80
C ARG A 431 20.86 -21.58 -5.28
N SER A 432 19.82 -21.01 -4.69
CA SER A 432 19.54 -21.00 -3.26
C SER A 432 18.06 -21.28 -3.00
N ILE A 433 17.70 -21.56 -1.74
CA ILE A 433 16.32 -21.72 -1.29
C ILE A 433 15.47 -20.47 -1.59
N SER A 434 16.09 -19.29 -1.49
CA SER A 434 15.43 -17.99 -1.73
C SER A 434 15.42 -17.57 -3.20
N ARG A 435 15.91 -18.39 -4.14
CA ARG A 435 16.03 -18.00 -5.56
C ARG A 435 14.70 -17.64 -6.20
N ALA A 436 13.68 -18.49 -6.03
CA ALA A 436 12.36 -18.23 -6.63
C ALA A 436 11.69 -16.96 -6.07
N PRO A 437 11.60 -16.74 -4.72
CA PRO A 437 11.15 -15.48 -4.17
C PRO A 437 12.01 -14.27 -4.61
N ALA A 438 13.32 -14.45 -4.75
CA ALA A 438 14.21 -13.37 -5.19
C ALA A 438 13.97 -12.99 -6.65
N ASN A 439 13.84 -13.98 -7.57
CA ASN A 439 13.51 -13.72 -8.97
C ASN A 439 12.16 -13.01 -9.11
N TRP A 440 11.17 -13.42 -8.33
CA TRP A 440 9.87 -12.75 -8.31
C TRP A 440 10.00 -11.30 -7.83
N ALA A 441 10.61 -11.06 -6.66
CA ALA A 441 10.74 -9.72 -6.08
C ALA A 441 11.60 -8.80 -6.97
N ILE A 442 12.74 -9.28 -7.47
CA ILE A 442 13.60 -8.52 -8.39
C ILE A 442 12.82 -8.16 -9.66
N GLY A 443 12.16 -9.14 -10.27
CA GLY A 443 11.41 -8.91 -11.49
C GLY A 443 10.24 -7.95 -11.28
N LEU A 444 9.55 -8.00 -10.13
CA LEU A 444 8.48 -7.06 -9.80
C LEU A 444 9.01 -5.63 -9.63
N VAL A 445 10.13 -5.45 -8.91
CA VAL A 445 10.79 -4.14 -8.75
C VAL A 445 11.23 -3.59 -10.11
N MET A 446 11.79 -4.44 -10.97
CA MET A 446 12.19 -4.04 -12.31
C MET A 446 11.01 -3.69 -13.21
N LEU A 447 9.91 -4.46 -13.13
CA LEU A 447 8.67 -4.18 -13.85
C LEU A 447 8.07 -2.83 -13.41
N TRP A 448 8.02 -2.58 -12.09
CA TRP A 448 7.58 -1.31 -11.55
C TRP A 448 8.48 -0.15 -12.03
N SER A 449 9.80 -0.31 -11.90
CA SER A 449 10.76 0.71 -12.35
C SER A 449 10.63 1.01 -13.84
N LEU A 450 10.42 -0.03 -14.66
CA LEU A 450 10.21 0.10 -16.09
C LEU A 450 8.90 0.84 -16.40
N ALA A 451 7.81 0.50 -15.71
CA ALA A 451 6.52 1.17 -15.85
C ALA A 451 6.60 2.66 -15.43
N VAL A 452 7.31 2.96 -14.33
CA VAL A 452 7.55 4.34 -13.89
C VAL A 452 8.30 5.15 -14.94
N VAL A 453 9.41 4.60 -15.45
CA VAL A 453 10.24 5.33 -16.44
C VAL A 453 9.51 5.54 -17.76
N LEU A 454 8.81 4.53 -18.25
CA LEU A 454 8.22 4.56 -19.59
C LEU A 454 6.77 5.08 -19.62
N LEU A 455 5.94 4.73 -18.63
CA LEU A 455 4.49 4.95 -18.68
C LEU A 455 3.97 5.96 -17.66
N MET A 456 4.81 6.45 -16.71
CA MET A 456 4.34 7.35 -15.66
C MET A 456 3.63 8.60 -16.19
N PRO A 457 4.11 9.30 -17.25
CA PRO A 457 3.39 10.48 -17.77
C PRO A 457 1.97 10.16 -18.23
N TRP A 458 1.76 9.00 -18.83
CA TRP A 458 0.42 8.56 -19.26
C TRP A 458 -0.47 8.20 -18.07
N PHE A 459 0.07 7.50 -17.06
CA PHE A 459 -0.66 7.21 -15.84
C PHE A 459 -1.03 8.49 -15.09
N ASP A 460 -0.09 9.43 -15.00
CA ASP A 460 -0.28 10.69 -14.30
C ASP A 460 -1.34 11.55 -14.97
N HIS A 461 -1.27 11.72 -16.30
CA HIS A 461 -2.31 12.40 -17.08
C HIS A 461 -3.70 11.78 -16.85
N GLY A 462 -3.79 10.44 -16.83
CA GLY A 462 -5.05 9.72 -16.63
C GLY A 462 -5.56 9.72 -15.17
N ARG A 463 -4.75 10.07 -14.17
CA ARG A 463 -5.10 9.98 -12.74
C ARG A 463 -5.04 11.30 -11.98
N SER A 464 -4.33 12.31 -12.45
CA SER A 464 -4.23 13.63 -11.82
C SER A 464 -5.44 14.51 -12.09
N TYR A 465 -5.85 15.31 -11.11
CA TYR A 465 -6.84 16.38 -11.29
C TYR A 465 -6.20 17.75 -11.64
N ARG A 466 -4.88 17.82 -11.80
CA ARG A 466 -4.17 19.09 -12.06
C ARG A 466 -4.78 19.87 -13.21
N GLY A 467 -5.00 19.23 -14.37
CA GLY A 467 -5.55 19.91 -15.56
C GLY A 467 -6.97 20.44 -15.34
N VAL A 468 -7.81 19.68 -14.63
CA VAL A 468 -9.17 20.10 -14.27
C VAL A 468 -9.11 21.32 -13.36
N VAL A 469 -8.25 21.30 -12.31
CA VAL A 469 -8.14 22.38 -11.34
C VAL A 469 -7.56 23.64 -11.98
N GLN A 470 -6.56 23.53 -12.85
CA GLN A 470 -6.00 24.68 -13.55
C GLN A 470 -7.05 25.38 -14.44
N SER A 471 -7.85 24.59 -15.19
CA SER A 471 -8.93 25.13 -15.99
C SER A 471 -10.05 25.75 -15.15
N LEU A 472 -10.37 25.12 -14.00
CA LEU A 472 -11.35 25.64 -13.05
C LEU A 472 -10.89 26.94 -12.42
N ASP A 473 -9.61 27.05 -12.04
CA ASP A 473 -9.06 28.26 -11.43
C ASP A 473 -9.17 29.45 -12.36
N ILE A 474 -8.86 29.28 -13.66
CA ILE A 474 -9.04 30.33 -14.67
C ILE A 474 -10.51 30.79 -14.72
N ALA A 475 -11.47 29.87 -14.70
CA ALA A 475 -12.87 30.21 -14.72
C ALA A 475 -13.32 30.94 -13.45
N VAL A 476 -12.87 30.50 -12.28
CA VAL A 476 -13.18 31.14 -11.00
C VAL A 476 -12.55 32.53 -10.89
N GLN A 477 -11.34 32.72 -11.39
CA GLN A 477 -10.70 34.04 -11.42
C GLN A 477 -11.43 34.99 -12.39
N GLY A 478 -11.94 34.51 -13.52
CA GLY A 478 -12.83 35.27 -14.41
C GLY A 478 -14.05 35.79 -13.68
N GLU A 479 -14.78 34.90 -12.98
CA GLU A 479 -15.97 35.27 -12.19
C GLU A 479 -15.64 36.25 -11.03
N ARG A 480 -14.46 36.06 -10.37
CA ARG A 480 -13.98 36.98 -9.32
C ARG A 480 -13.66 38.39 -9.84
N SER A 481 -13.24 38.53 -11.09
CA SER A 481 -12.95 39.81 -11.69
C SER A 481 -14.22 40.63 -12.01
N GLU A 482 -15.33 39.93 -12.26
CA GLU A 482 -16.61 40.54 -12.57
C GLU A 482 -17.42 40.88 -11.30
N ARG A 483 -17.30 40.07 -10.24
CA ARG A 483 -18.12 40.17 -9.02
C ARG A 483 -17.34 39.69 -7.77
N PRO A 484 -17.60 40.28 -6.60
CA PRO A 484 -17.05 39.76 -5.34
C PRO A 484 -17.64 38.39 -5.04
N LEU A 485 -16.80 37.34 -5.05
CA LEU A 485 -17.19 35.96 -4.70
C LEU A 485 -16.96 35.73 -3.21
N SER A 486 -18.02 35.37 -2.47
CA SER A 486 -17.94 35.05 -1.05
C SER A 486 -17.51 33.60 -0.81
N CYS A 487 -18.05 32.65 -1.57
CA CYS A 487 -17.78 31.22 -1.43
C CYS A 487 -18.10 30.44 -2.71
N ILE A 488 -17.64 29.19 -2.75
CA ILE A 488 -18.01 28.17 -3.76
C ILE A 488 -18.69 27.04 -3.02
N ALA A 489 -19.92 26.71 -3.40
CA ALA A 489 -20.60 25.52 -2.89
C ALA A 489 -20.29 24.30 -3.75
N THR A 490 -20.45 23.10 -3.20
CA THR A 490 -20.30 21.86 -3.96
C THR A 490 -21.33 20.81 -3.63
N THR A 491 -21.68 20.03 -4.65
CA THR A 491 -22.44 18.80 -4.51
C THR A 491 -21.82 17.70 -5.35
N GLY A 492 -21.76 16.47 -4.80
CA GLY A 492 -21.17 15.30 -5.46
C GLY A 492 -19.65 15.32 -5.64
N LEU A 493 -18.93 16.34 -5.16
CA LEU A 493 -17.49 16.45 -5.34
C LEU A 493 -16.74 15.45 -4.46
N SER A 494 -15.82 14.70 -5.07
CA SER A 494 -14.98 13.74 -4.35
C SER A 494 -13.96 14.44 -3.44
N ASP A 495 -13.59 13.80 -2.32
CA ASP A 495 -12.55 14.32 -1.41
C ASP A 495 -11.21 14.52 -2.12
N ALA A 496 -10.88 13.62 -3.05
CA ALA A 496 -9.67 13.73 -3.88
C ALA A 496 -9.66 15.01 -4.74
N MET A 497 -10.81 15.38 -5.32
CA MET A 497 -10.93 16.63 -6.08
C MET A 497 -10.86 17.85 -5.15
N ARG A 498 -11.50 17.81 -3.98
CA ARG A 498 -11.44 18.90 -2.98
C ARG A 498 -10.01 19.16 -2.51
N THR A 499 -9.26 18.09 -2.20
CA THR A 499 -7.83 18.21 -1.87
C THR A 499 -7.03 18.79 -3.02
N SER A 500 -7.30 18.34 -4.26
CA SER A 500 -6.57 18.84 -5.43
C SER A 500 -6.85 20.33 -5.69
N MET A 501 -8.08 20.78 -5.48
CA MET A 501 -8.45 22.22 -5.58
C MET A 501 -7.71 23.06 -4.53
N ASP A 502 -7.69 22.61 -3.27
CA ASP A 502 -6.97 23.31 -2.20
C ASP A 502 -5.45 23.33 -2.49
N TYR A 503 -4.88 22.20 -2.94
CA TYR A 503 -3.45 22.08 -3.20
C TYR A 503 -2.95 22.90 -4.40
N TYR A 504 -3.67 22.85 -5.54
CA TYR A 504 -3.17 23.48 -6.78
C TYR A 504 -3.62 24.92 -6.96
N ALA A 505 -4.75 25.31 -6.38
CA ALA A 505 -5.36 26.63 -6.60
C ALA A 505 -5.75 27.37 -5.31
N GLY A 506 -5.59 26.75 -4.14
CA GLY A 506 -6.08 27.33 -2.88
C GLY A 506 -7.60 27.52 -2.84
N LEU A 507 -8.31 26.77 -3.70
CA LEU A 507 -9.78 26.84 -3.78
C LEU A 507 -10.40 25.83 -2.83
N ARG A 508 -11.28 26.31 -1.95
CA ARG A 508 -12.09 25.49 -1.04
C ARG A 508 -13.56 25.62 -1.39
N ALA A 509 -14.24 24.49 -1.44
CA ALA A 509 -15.66 24.42 -1.72
C ALA A 509 -16.41 23.82 -0.53
N GLU A 510 -17.49 24.50 -0.10
CA GLU A 510 -18.34 24.09 1.02
C GLU A 510 -19.39 23.09 0.56
N ARG A 511 -19.55 21.97 1.27
CA ARG A 511 -20.61 21.01 0.94
C ARG A 511 -21.99 21.56 1.24
N ILE A 512 -22.94 21.38 0.32
CA ILE A 512 -24.33 21.73 0.58
C ILE A 512 -24.94 20.72 1.56
N VAL A 513 -25.44 21.21 2.71
CA VAL A 513 -25.98 20.37 3.78
C VAL A 513 -27.52 20.23 3.70
N ALA A 514 -28.23 21.14 3.08
CA ALA A 514 -29.70 21.17 3.12
C ALA A 514 -30.37 21.57 1.80
N GLY A 515 -29.78 21.29 0.65
CA GLY A 515 -30.36 21.58 -0.66
C GLY A 515 -30.32 23.05 -1.09
N SER A 516 -29.97 23.99 -0.22
CA SER A 516 -29.80 25.41 -0.54
C SER A 516 -28.41 25.88 -0.09
N THR A 517 -27.83 26.83 -0.82
CA THR A 517 -26.54 27.42 -0.50
C THR A 517 -26.60 28.94 -0.69
N PRO A 518 -25.98 29.74 0.18
CA PRO A 518 -25.84 31.18 -0.04
C PRO A 518 -24.75 31.53 -1.06
N CYS A 519 -23.90 30.56 -1.44
CA CYS A 519 -22.77 30.78 -2.35
C CYS A 519 -23.25 31.14 -3.76
N PRO A 520 -22.62 32.12 -4.41
CA PRO A 520 -22.96 32.51 -5.78
C PRO A 520 -22.50 31.50 -6.83
N LEU A 521 -21.51 30.67 -6.51
CA LEU A 521 -21.02 29.61 -7.38
C LEU A 521 -21.29 28.22 -6.79
N LEU A 522 -21.64 27.28 -7.67
CA LEU A 522 -21.87 25.86 -7.35
C LEU A 522 -21.03 24.98 -8.28
N LEU A 523 -20.11 24.22 -7.71
CA LEU A 523 -19.31 23.23 -8.43
C LEU A 523 -19.94 21.84 -8.28
N VAL A 524 -20.25 21.20 -9.40
CA VAL A 524 -20.88 19.89 -9.47
C VAL A 524 -19.98 18.90 -10.18
N GLN A 525 -19.77 17.72 -9.56
CA GLN A 525 -19.15 16.57 -10.22
C GLN A 525 -20.24 15.55 -10.53
N LEU A 526 -20.40 15.21 -11.81
CA LEU A 526 -21.41 14.28 -12.31
C LEU A 526 -20.71 13.01 -12.80
N GLU A 527 -21.12 11.87 -12.27
CA GLU A 527 -20.79 10.59 -12.88
C GLU A 527 -21.76 10.32 -14.04
N ARG A 528 -21.28 9.70 -15.12
CA ARG A 528 -22.07 9.42 -16.35
C ARG A 528 -23.39 8.65 -16.10
N ARG A 529 -23.54 7.99 -14.95
CA ARG A 529 -24.75 7.23 -14.59
C ARG A 529 -25.86 8.09 -14.01
N GLU A 530 -25.52 9.23 -13.48
CA GLU A 530 -26.50 10.23 -13.03
C GLU A 530 -26.90 10.99 -14.30
N GLY A 531 -28.10 10.74 -14.80
CA GLY A 531 -28.66 11.45 -15.96
C GLY A 531 -28.53 12.95 -15.77
N ALA A 532 -28.76 13.72 -16.82
CA ALA A 532 -28.68 15.17 -16.75
C ALA A 532 -29.42 15.65 -15.48
N VAL A 533 -28.64 16.09 -14.48
CA VAL A 533 -29.23 16.77 -13.32
C VAL A 533 -29.96 17.94 -13.92
N GLU A 534 -31.30 17.92 -13.88
CA GLU A 534 -32.08 19.07 -14.24
C GLU A 534 -31.64 20.19 -13.32
N LEU A 535 -30.85 21.10 -13.88
CA LEU A 535 -30.40 22.28 -13.17
C LEU A 535 -31.66 23.11 -12.86
N ALA A 536 -31.84 23.42 -11.58
CA ALA A 536 -32.85 24.36 -11.20
C ALA A 536 -32.69 25.64 -12.03
N PRO A 537 -33.78 26.29 -12.52
CA PRO A 537 -33.71 27.40 -13.46
C PRO A 537 -32.93 28.62 -12.96
N GLU A 538 -32.62 28.63 -11.67
CA GLU A 538 -31.78 29.66 -11.02
C GLU A 538 -30.27 29.53 -11.30
N TRP A 539 -29.79 28.46 -11.93
CA TRP A 539 -28.37 28.22 -12.17
C TRP A 539 -28.05 28.30 -13.65
N GLU A 540 -26.91 28.92 -13.98
CA GLU A 540 -26.34 29.04 -15.32
C GLU A 540 -24.93 28.42 -15.34
N THR A 541 -24.64 27.58 -16.35
CA THR A 541 -23.31 26.99 -16.51
C THR A 541 -22.33 28.00 -17.06
N VAL A 542 -21.28 28.33 -16.30
CA VAL A 542 -20.19 29.25 -16.71
C VAL A 542 -18.94 28.52 -17.14
N TRP A 543 -18.77 27.26 -16.71
CA TRP A 543 -17.63 26.43 -17.11
C TRP A 543 -18.04 24.95 -17.07
N GLU A 544 -17.51 24.19 -18.04
CA GLU A 544 -17.65 22.74 -18.11
C GLU A 544 -16.30 22.11 -18.50
N PHE A 545 -15.96 21.01 -17.84
CA PHE A 545 -14.79 20.22 -18.13
C PHE A 545 -15.14 18.73 -18.14
N ARG A 546 -14.68 18.04 -19.20
CA ARG A 546 -14.89 16.59 -19.34
C ARG A 546 -13.53 15.90 -19.28
N ARG A 547 -13.43 14.92 -18.42
CA ARG A 547 -12.21 14.15 -18.21
C ARG A 547 -12.47 12.66 -18.36
N GLY A 548 -11.47 11.97 -18.96
CA GLY A 548 -11.56 10.53 -19.21
C GLY A 548 -12.50 10.16 -20.36
N ALA A 549 -12.62 8.87 -20.63
CA ALA A 549 -13.44 8.34 -21.70
C ALA A 549 -14.28 7.13 -21.27
N GLY A 550 -15.38 6.90 -21.96
CA GLY A 550 -16.24 5.74 -21.75
C GLY A 550 -16.89 5.70 -20.37
N LYS A 551 -16.79 4.55 -19.66
CA LYS A 551 -17.42 4.35 -18.35
C LYS A 551 -16.75 5.12 -17.21
N ARG A 552 -15.54 5.64 -17.44
CA ARG A 552 -14.75 6.39 -16.45
C ARG A 552 -14.76 7.90 -16.70
N GLN A 553 -15.68 8.38 -17.53
CA GLN A 553 -15.83 9.80 -17.82
C GLN A 553 -16.40 10.52 -16.60
N GLU A 554 -15.71 11.57 -16.17
CA GLU A 554 -16.12 12.50 -15.13
C GLU A 554 -16.45 13.84 -15.78
N ASN A 555 -17.57 14.44 -15.42
CA ASN A 555 -18.00 15.74 -15.92
C ASN A 555 -18.04 16.72 -14.74
N PHE A 556 -17.39 17.86 -14.90
CA PHE A 556 -17.37 18.92 -13.92
C PHE A 556 -18.09 20.13 -14.51
N ARG A 557 -18.96 20.79 -13.73
CA ARG A 557 -19.64 22.02 -14.11
C ARG A 557 -19.53 23.04 -12.99
N LEU A 558 -19.13 24.25 -13.33
CA LEU A 558 -19.25 25.39 -12.48
C LEU A 558 -20.49 26.16 -12.88
N LEU A 559 -21.38 26.34 -11.93
CA LEU A 559 -22.67 27.00 -12.10
C LEU A 559 -22.65 28.32 -11.36
N ARG A 560 -23.21 29.35 -11.97
CA ARG A 560 -23.45 30.67 -11.37
C ARG A 560 -24.92 30.85 -11.09
N ARG A 561 -25.27 31.41 -9.93
CA ARG A 561 -26.64 31.76 -9.62
C ARG A 561 -27.09 32.93 -10.48
N ARG A 562 -28.21 32.81 -11.14
CA ARG A 562 -28.87 33.92 -11.84
C ARG A 562 -29.42 34.90 -10.78
N GLU A 563 -29.21 36.20 -11.02
CA GLU A 563 -29.75 37.27 -10.15
C GLU A 563 -31.26 37.44 -10.34
#